data_5eab0f4eca3efac644b1d52cfd661c20
#
_entry.id   5eab0f4eca3efac644b1d52cfd661c20
#
_cell.length_a   1.000
_cell.length_b   1.000
_cell.length_c   1.000
_cell.angle_alpha   90.00
_cell.angle_beta   90.00
_cell.angle_gamma   90.00
#
_symmetry.space_group_name_H-M   'P 1'
#
loop_
_entity.id
_entity.type
_entity.pdbx_description
1 polymer ?
#
loop_
_entity_poly.entity_id
_entity_poly.type
_entity_poly.pdbx_seq_one_letter_code
_entity_poly.pdbx_strand_id
1 'polypeptide(L)'
;MVTTIDPITADPDSGDPQTFEAEADLAWSQLATRIEQMNAQAEDIAALAADVEADAASSSVAKWVSGNYTEGDVAWSPTDYCNYRCKTTGSRTTDPANDPTNWRLLTKTGPGGADVTSSAVDITMSATSGRLQNIAMTASGKKATLPSATTIDEGAPVFVFVNTGNYRFAVHRYGGAFLFYVNPGQTVAAMCSDNSTGAGTWHVGGVNVDQVFSGNSAEVINANDSRYISVAMLTSTKAICCFRNTGVSNYLYAVIINYGSASGTQTAVNAEASLDISVAAQANNQATVVYKTSTGVTKGYVLDISGNNITPGSVATIDSGTGGSGTALTALSSIQLLCVYQGASAGTPRERILDISGSAITASSEVAADATAAAGTYMRVGKISSTKALVCFRANSGNKIQARLQSVSGSTPSTTGSVRDFSLMPGTSPAVSFGLAILSTTRALVVTGIDRTYGDIMAVLLDISGTSPSILRYLTLRVGGATSIELNVVKLSDNTVYASWLGGGSLGADGLMMRITSDDNIVPLPVADKLESSIETSNGYLDIAVLDSTHVLQMCRNSSSYLSAKVIELAA
;
A
#
# COMPACT_ATOMS: atom_id res chain seq x y z
N MET A 1 17.47 20.70 -23.71
CA MET A 1 16.40 21.03 -22.69
C MET A 1 15.16 21.36 -23.51
N VAL A 2 14.06 20.64 -23.34
CA VAL A 2 12.86 20.88 -24.14
C VAL A 2 12.21 22.18 -23.69
N THR A 3 11.96 23.08 -24.62
CA THR A 3 11.31 24.39 -24.36
C THR A 3 9.87 24.17 -23.87
N THR A 4 9.49 24.77 -22.75
CA THR A 4 8.11 24.72 -22.25
C THR A 4 7.24 25.74 -22.96
N ILE A 5 6.00 25.38 -23.23
CA ILE A 5 5.02 26.27 -23.85
C ILE A 5 4.15 26.88 -22.73
N ASP A 6 4.16 28.21 -22.63
CA ASP A 6 3.35 28.91 -21.64
C ASP A 6 1.84 28.92 -22.04
N PRO A 7 0.93 28.83 -21.08
CA PRO A 7 -0.50 28.91 -21.37
C PRO A 7 -0.91 30.33 -21.82
N ILE A 8 -1.89 30.42 -22.71
CA ILE A 8 -2.56 31.69 -23.00
C ILE A 8 -3.43 32.04 -21.79
N THR A 9 -3.22 33.21 -21.22
CA THR A 9 -3.92 33.68 -20.02
C THR A 9 -4.97 34.77 -20.33
N ALA A 10 -4.93 35.37 -21.55
CA ALA A 10 -5.94 36.32 -21.98
C ALA A 10 -7.13 35.57 -22.56
N ASP A 11 -8.30 35.85 -22.04
CA ASP A 11 -9.61 35.35 -22.51
C ASP A 11 -10.52 36.54 -22.79
N PRO A 12 -10.68 36.95 -24.06
CA PRO A 12 -11.45 38.15 -24.40
C PRO A 12 -12.91 38.05 -23.94
N ASP A 13 -13.34 38.96 -23.09
CA ASP A 13 -14.75 39.07 -22.65
C ASP A 13 -15.60 39.80 -23.71
N SER A 14 -16.34 39.02 -24.50
CA SER A 14 -17.23 39.54 -25.51
C SER A 14 -18.45 40.31 -24.95
N GLY A 15 -18.62 40.32 -23.63
CA GLY A 15 -19.69 41.05 -22.94
C GLY A 15 -19.41 42.55 -22.72
N ASP A 16 -18.15 42.99 -22.81
CA ASP A 16 -17.73 44.36 -22.66
C ASP A 16 -17.03 44.90 -23.94
N PRO A 17 -17.74 45.65 -24.79
CA PRO A 17 -17.16 46.16 -26.02
C PRO A 17 -15.98 47.13 -25.83
N GLN A 18 -15.80 47.73 -24.64
CA GLN A 18 -14.70 48.68 -24.39
C GLN A 18 -13.39 47.97 -24.05
N THR A 19 -13.44 46.77 -23.52
CA THR A 19 -12.25 45.97 -23.15
C THR A 19 -11.91 44.94 -24.21
N PHE A 20 -12.87 44.52 -25.03
CA PHE A 20 -12.72 43.41 -25.98
C PHE A 20 -11.56 43.60 -26.96
N GLU A 21 -11.34 44.80 -27.52
CA GLU A 21 -10.22 45.02 -28.46
C GLU A 21 -8.87 44.84 -27.78
N ALA A 22 -8.70 45.40 -26.58
CA ALA A 22 -7.44 45.28 -25.83
C ALA A 22 -7.16 43.84 -25.39
N GLU A 23 -8.18 43.11 -24.96
CA GLU A 23 -8.08 41.73 -24.59
C GLU A 23 -7.83 40.80 -25.80
N ALA A 24 -8.47 41.10 -26.93
CA ALA A 24 -8.22 40.41 -28.19
C ALA A 24 -6.79 40.63 -28.69
N ASP A 25 -6.27 41.86 -28.64
CA ASP A 25 -4.87 42.16 -29.02
C ASP A 25 -3.88 41.44 -28.10
N LEU A 26 -4.17 41.38 -26.80
CA LEU A 26 -3.35 40.62 -25.85
C LEU A 26 -3.39 39.13 -26.16
N ALA A 27 -4.56 38.56 -26.43
CA ALA A 27 -4.70 37.15 -26.81
C ALA A 27 -3.97 36.82 -28.11
N TRP A 28 -4.04 37.73 -29.11
CA TRP A 28 -3.26 37.58 -30.37
C TRP A 28 -1.75 37.62 -30.14
N SER A 29 -1.28 38.53 -29.26
CA SER A 29 0.15 38.60 -28.94
C SER A 29 0.64 37.34 -28.20
N GLN A 30 -0.16 36.81 -27.28
CA GLN A 30 0.11 35.57 -26.58
C GLN A 30 0.11 34.35 -27.55
N LEU A 31 -0.82 34.35 -28.53
CA LEU A 31 -0.87 33.32 -29.54
C LEU A 31 0.40 33.34 -30.43
N ALA A 32 0.84 34.55 -30.85
CA ALA A 32 2.10 34.69 -31.62
C ALA A 32 3.30 34.13 -30.84
N THR A 33 3.44 34.52 -29.56
CA THR A 33 4.50 33.98 -28.66
C THR A 33 4.41 32.47 -28.51
N ARG A 34 3.21 31.91 -28.39
CA ARG A 34 3.01 30.46 -28.30
C ARG A 34 3.40 29.74 -29.59
N ILE A 35 3.11 30.32 -30.76
CA ILE A 35 3.55 29.79 -32.04
C ILE A 35 5.10 29.74 -32.11
N GLU A 36 5.76 30.82 -31.66
CA GLU A 36 7.23 30.84 -31.59
C GLU A 36 7.77 29.77 -30.63
N GLN A 37 7.17 29.58 -29.44
CA GLN A 37 7.54 28.52 -28.51
C GLN A 37 7.32 27.12 -29.10
N MET A 38 6.21 26.91 -29.83
CA MET A 38 5.95 25.64 -30.53
C MET A 38 6.97 25.36 -31.63
N ASN A 39 7.38 26.37 -32.39
CA ASN A 39 8.41 26.24 -33.41
C ASN A 39 9.77 25.90 -32.79
N ALA A 40 10.15 26.58 -31.71
CA ALA A 40 11.38 26.30 -30.96
C ALA A 40 11.36 24.86 -30.38
N GLN A 41 10.22 24.43 -29.86
CA GLN A 41 10.06 23.05 -29.36
C GLN A 41 10.16 22.02 -30.50
N ALA A 42 9.64 22.33 -31.69
CA ALA A 42 9.78 21.47 -32.86
C ALA A 42 11.24 21.37 -33.32
N GLU A 43 11.99 22.46 -33.26
CA GLU A 43 13.44 22.47 -33.54
C GLU A 43 14.22 21.64 -32.49
N ASP A 44 13.91 21.80 -31.19
CA ASP A 44 14.50 20.98 -30.12
C ASP A 44 14.23 19.47 -30.34
N ILE A 45 13.01 19.12 -30.74
CA ILE A 45 12.63 17.72 -31.04
C ILE A 45 13.39 17.21 -32.29
N ALA A 46 13.51 18.03 -33.33
CA ALA A 46 14.26 17.65 -34.54
C ALA A 46 15.75 17.47 -34.23
N ALA A 47 16.34 18.33 -33.39
CA ALA A 47 17.74 18.19 -32.96
C ALA A 47 17.94 16.91 -32.13
N LEU A 48 17.02 16.60 -31.19
CA LEU A 48 17.07 15.37 -30.40
C LEU A 48 16.90 14.12 -31.28
N ALA A 49 16.04 14.17 -32.29
CA ALA A 49 15.88 13.07 -33.24
C ALA A 49 17.17 12.84 -34.06
N ALA A 50 17.84 13.91 -34.49
CA ALA A 50 19.10 13.83 -35.19
C ALA A 50 20.23 13.26 -34.31
N ASP A 51 20.27 13.64 -33.02
CA ASP A 51 21.23 13.08 -32.06
C ASP A 51 20.97 11.59 -31.83
N VAL A 52 19.70 11.17 -31.71
CA VAL A 52 19.31 9.76 -31.55
C VAL A 52 19.68 8.96 -32.83
N GLU A 53 19.50 9.53 -34.03
CA GLU A 53 19.91 8.89 -35.27
C GLU A 53 21.45 8.78 -35.38
N ALA A 54 22.18 9.81 -34.93
CA ALA A 54 23.65 9.79 -34.90
C ALA A 54 24.20 8.75 -33.91
N ASP A 55 23.60 8.67 -32.71
CA ASP A 55 23.91 7.66 -31.69
C ASP A 55 23.56 6.25 -32.19
N ALA A 56 22.41 6.07 -32.81
CA ALA A 56 22.02 4.80 -33.42
C ALA A 56 22.98 4.39 -34.55
N ALA A 57 23.40 5.33 -35.38
CA ALA A 57 24.38 5.08 -36.42
C ALA A 57 25.78 4.76 -35.88
N SER A 58 26.18 5.42 -34.79
CA SER A 58 27.47 5.15 -34.10
C SER A 58 27.44 3.85 -33.29
N SER A 59 26.28 3.41 -32.81
CA SER A 59 26.06 2.16 -32.06
C SER A 59 25.70 0.97 -32.97
N SER A 60 25.49 1.17 -34.26
CA SER A 60 25.17 0.08 -35.18
C SER A 60 26.39 -0.83 -35.39
N VAL A 61 26.44 -1.87 -34.55
CA VAL A 61 27.44 -2.92 -34.72
C VAL A 61 27.19 -3.61 -36.05
N ALA A 62 28.21 -3.64 -36.94
CA ALA A 62 28.09 -4.28 -38.22
C ALA A 62 27.85 -5.79 -38.09
N LYS A 63 27.07 -6.35 -39.01
CA LYS A 63 26.94 -7.80 -39.13
C LYS A 63 28.30 -8.42 -39.42
N TRP A 64 28.65 -9.49 -38.69
CA TRP A 64 29.85 -10.24 -38.96
C TRP A 64 29.80 -10.85 -40.36
N VAL A 65 30.89 -10.71 -41.08
CA VAL A 65 31.19 -11.38 -42.36
C VAL A 65 32.63 -11.86 -42.32
N SER A 66 32.96 -12.93 -43.06
CA SER A 66 34.34 -13.39 -43.14
C SER A 66 35.24 -12.27 -43.71
N GLY A 67 36.33 -11.96 -43.00
CA GLY A 67 37.20 -10.84 -43.36
C GLY A 67 38.30 -10.55 -42.33
N ASN A 68 39.00 -9.43 -42.53
CA ASN A 68 40.01 -8.96 -41.58
C ASN A 68 39.36 -8.08 -40.51
N TYR A 69 39.69 -8.35 -39.28
CA TYR A 69 39.28 -7.59 -38.12
C TYR A 69 40.51 -7.15 -37.32
N THR A 70 40.41 -5.96 -36.75
CA THR A 70 41.43 -5.41 -35.85
C THR A 70 41.03 -5.72 -34.42
N GLU A 71 42.00 -5.84 -33.51
CA GLU A 71 41.72 -5.96 -32.10
C GLU A 71 40.86 -4.78 -31.62
N GLY A 72 39.75 -5.07 -30.94
CA GLY A 72 38.78 -4.08 -30.49
C GLY A 72 37.55 -3.93 -31.40
N ASP A 73 37.62 -4.37 -32.66
CA ASP A 73 36.47 -4.33 -33.58
C ASP A 73 35.28 -5.09 -33.00
N VAL A 74 34.09 -4.55 -33.23
CA VAL A 74 32.84 -5.15 -32.75
C VAL A 74 31.98 -5.58 -33.92
N ALA A 75 31.47 -6.81 -33.86
CA ALA A 75 30.54 -7.35 -34.86
C ALA A 75 29.44 -8.19 -34.17
N TRP A 76 28.23 -8.20 -34.72
CA TRP A 76 27.21 -9.13 -34.24
C TRP A 76 27.21 -10.41 -35.10
N SER A 77 27.05 -11.54 -34.39
CA SER A 77 27.01 -12.85 -35.03
C SER A 77 25.62 -13.15 -35.59
N PRO A 78 25.47 -13.54 -36.87
CA PRO A 78 24.23 -14.03 -37.43
C PRO A 78 23.79 -15.40 -36.89
N THR A 79 24.67 -16.12 -36.18
CA THR A 79 24.38 -17.44 -35.62
C THR A 79 23.56 -17.36 -34.36
N ASP A 80 23.88 -16.41 -33.44
CA ASP A 80 23.23 -16.27 -32.16
C ASP A 80 22.73 -14.84 -31.86
N TYR A 81 22.89 -13.91 -32.79
CA TYR A 81 22.50 -12.50 -32.72
C TYR A 81 23.16 -11.72 -31.59
N CYS A 82 24.33 -12.17 -31.11
CA CYS A 82 25.07 -11.51 -30.05
C CYS A 82 26.17 -10.61 -30.60
N ASN A 83 26.56 -9.58 -29.82
CA ASN A 83 27.68 -8.72 -30.16
C ASN A 83 28.98 -9.30 -29.59
N TYR A 84 30.01 -9.28 -30.40
CA TYR A 84 31.33 -9.80 -30.05
C TYR A 84 32.41 -8.75 -30.35
N ARG A 85 33.45 -8.73 -29.51
CA ARG A 85 34.67 -7.93 -29.71
C ARG A 85 35.80 -8.83 -30.15
N CYS A 86 36.50 -8.44 -31.21
CA CYS A 86 37.70 -9.11 -31.67
C CYS A 86 38.84 -8.98 -30.66
N LYS A 87 39.45 -10.07 -30.25
CA LYS A 87 40.53 -10.12 -29.25
C LYS A 87 41.93 -9.88 -29.87
N THR A 88 42.10 -10.20 -31.10
CA THR A 88 43.41 -10.10 -31.79
C THR A 88 43.21 -9.76 -33.26
N THR A 89 44.04 -8.89 -33.81
CA THR A 89 44.02 -8.51 -35.22
C THR A 89 44.31 -9.71 -36.11
N GLY A 90 43.52 -9.90 -37.17
CA GLY A 90 43.76 -10.97 -38.16
C GLY A 90 42.53 -11.30 -38.99
N SER A 91 42.72 -12.22 -39.94
CA SER A 91 41.65 -12.75 -40.79
C SER A 91 40.75 -13.69 -39.99
N ARG A 92 39.43 -13.50 -40.05
CA ARG A 92 38.40 -14.27 -39.36
C ARG A 92 37.49 -14.94 -40.39
N THR A 93 37.48 -16.26 -40.37
CA THR A 93 36.65 -17.08 -41.29
C THR A 93 35.55 -17.82 -40.53
N THR A 94 35.63 -17.86 -39.19
CA THR A 94 34.67 -18.52 -38.32
C THR A 94 33.81 -17.47 -37.63
N ASP A 95 32.50 -17.69 -37.58
CA ASP A 95 31.54 -16.81 -36.92
C ASP A 95 31.92 -16.61 -35.44
N PRO A 96 31.82 -15.37 -34.90
CA PRO A 96 32.17 -15.05 -33.53
C PRO A 96 31.55 -15.97 -32.45
N ALA A 97 30.30 -16.41 -32.63
CA ALA A 97 29.63 -17.32 -31.71
C ALA A 97 30.33 -18.70 -31.62
N ASN A 98 31.06 -19.06 -32.65
CA ASN A 98 31.75 -20.35 -32.76
C ASN A 98 33.28 -20.23 -32.61
N ASP A 99 33.81 -19.03 -32.34
CA ASP A 99 35.23 -18.76 -32.22
C ASP A 99 35.58 -18.00 -30.93
N PRO A 100 35.46 -18.62 -29.78
CA PRO A 100 35.76 -17.99 -28.48
C PRO A 100 37.25 -17.69 -28.30
N THR A 101 38.11 -18.23 -29.11
CA THR A 101 39.56 -17.95 -29.08
C THR A 101 39.85 -16.53 -29.56
N ASN A 102 39.22 -16.11 -30.65
CA ASN A 102 39.48 -14.83 -31.27
C ASN A 102 38.43 -13.76 -30.99
N TRP A 103 37.29 -14.14 -30.43
CA TRP A 103 36.20 -13.26 -30.15
C TRP A 103 35.78 -13.35 -28.67
N ARG A 104 35.40 -12.20 -28.10
CA ARG A 104 34.84 -12.08 -26.78
C ARG A 104 33.39 -11.62 -26.88
N LEU A 105 32.47 -12.37 -26.32
CA LEU A 105 31.08 -11.95 -26.20
C LEU A 105 30.99 -10.66 -25.40
N LEU A 106 30.35 -9.62 -25.94
CA LEU A 106 30.11 -8.34 -25.29
C LEU A 106 28.71 -8.28 -24.68
N THR A 107 27.71 -8.56 -25.50
CA THR A 107 26.32 -8.49 -25.07
C THR A 107 25.47 -9.41 -25.94
N LYS A 108 24.47 -10.01 -25.38
CA LYS A 108 23.37 -10.65 -26.11
C LYS A 108 22.30 -9.61 -26.52
N THR A 109 22.71 -8.55 -27.24
CA THR A 109 21.77 -7.54 -27.76
C THR A 109 21.71 -7.60 -29.27
N GLY A 110 21.29 -8.75 -29.79
CA GLY A 110 20.77 -8.81 -31.15
C GLY A 110 19.27 -8.49 -31.18
N PRO A 111 18.65 -8.18 -32.30
CA PRO A 111 17.20 -8.09 -32.46
C PRO A 111 16.58 -9.46 -32.10
N GLY A 112 16.13 -9.64 -30.88
CA GLY A 112 15.59 -10.87 -30.31
C GLY A 112 16.11 -11.26 -28.95
N GLY A 113 16.81 -10.38 -28.23
CA GLY A 113 17.42 -10.62 -26.90
C GLY A 113 16.47 -10.90 -25.73
N ALA A 114 15.24 -11.31 -26.00
CA ALA A 114 14.29 -11.77 -25.02
C ALA A 114 14.12 -13.29 -25.18
N ASP A 115 14.52 -14.06 -24.18
CA ASP A 115 14.07 -15.46 -24.09
C ASP A 115 12.58 -15.44 -23.73
N VAL A 116 11.75 -16.08 -24.56
CA VAL A 116 10.33 -16.28 -24.28
C VAL A 116 10.13 -17.74 -23.91
N THR A 117 9.81 -17.99 -22.64
CA THR A 117 9.65 -19.34 -22.12
C THR A 117 8.26 -19.53 -21.52
N SER A 118 7.50 -20.47 -22.05
CA SER A 118 6.28 -20.99 -21.41
C SER A 118 6.61 -22.34 -20.78
N SER A 119 6.42 -22.48 -19.46
CA SER A 119 6.89 -23.68 -18.74
C SER A 119 5.96 -24.10 -17.61
N ALA A 120 5.75 -25.41 -17.52
CA ALA A 120 5.11 -26.06 -16.38
C ALA A 120 6.15 -26.66 -15.38
N VAL A 121 7.43 -26.51 -15.66
CA VAL A 121 8.55 -27.02 -14.84
C VAL A 121 9.52 -25.90 -14.47
N ASP A 122 10.41 -26.17 -13.54
CA ASP A 122 11.47 -25.25 -13.16
C ASP A 122 12.40 -24.94 -14.36
N ILE A 123 12.86 -23.70 -14.42
CA ILE A 123 13.77 -23.21 -15.46
C ILE A 123 15.16 -23.07 -14.84
N THR A 124 16.18 -23.56 -15.54
CA THR A 124 17.58 -23.30 -15.17
C THR A 124 18.22 -22.47 -16.27
N MET A 125 18.72 -21.30 -15.90
CA MET A 125 19.41 -20.40 -16.81
C MET A 125 20.88 -20.74 -16.90
N SER A 126 21.49 -20.41 -18.04
CA SER A 126 22.92 -20.52 -18.28
C SER A 126 23.56 -19.13 -18.45
N ALA A 127 24.88 -19.06 -18.45
CA ALA A 127 25.62 -17.83 -18.76
C ALA A 127 25.25 -17.25 -20.15
N THR A 128 24.73 -18.09 -21.06
CA THR A 128 24.29 -17.70 -22.39
C THR A 128 22.80 -17.40 -22.51
N SER A 129 22.01 -17.50 -21.44
CA SER A 129 20.59 -17.11 -21.42
C SER A 129 20.43 -15.62 -21.70
N GLY A 130 19.38 -15.24 -22.41
CA GLY A 130 19.05 -13.85 -22.72
C GLY A 130 18.96 -12.99 -21.46
N ARG A 131 19.24 -11.70 -21.62
CA ARG A 131 19.15 -10.75 -20.48
C ARG A 131 17.73 -10.40 -20.13
N LEU A 132 16.85 -10.33 -21.12
CA LEU A 132 15.41 -10.18 -20.93
C LEU A 132 14.76 -11.57 -20.96
N GLN A 133 14.15 -11.95 -19.87
CA GLN A 133 13.50 -13.24 -19.67
C GLN A 133 11.98 -13.01 -19.59
N ASN A 134 11.28 -13.24 -20.69
CA ASN A 134 9.81 -13.27 -20.70
C ASN A 134 9.34 -14.66 -20.33
N ILE A 135 8.91 -14.84 -19.11
CA ILE A 135 8.55 -16.16 -18.56
C ILE A 135 7.03 -16.22 -18.32
N ALA A 136 6.39 -17.20 -18.92
CA ALA A 136 4.99 -17.55 -18.66
C ALA A 136 4.91 -18.90 -17.95
N MET A 137 4.88 -18.90 -16.61
CA MET A 137 4.65 -20.14 -15.87
C MET A 137 3.20 -20.61 -16.04
N THR A 138 3.04 -21.88 -16.38
CA THR A 138 1.74 -22.55 -16.56
C THR A 138 1.34 -23.39 -15.37
N ALA A 139 2.20 -23.47 -14.32
CA ALA A 139 1.92 -24.15 -13.06
C ALA A 139 2.47 -23.33 -11.88
N SER A 140 1.80 -23.42 -10.73
CA SER A 140 2.22 -22.75 -9.47
C SER A 140 3.45 -23.40 -8.86
N GLY A 141 4.15 -22.65 -7.96
CA GLY A 141 5.29 -23.17 -7.17
C GLY A 141 6.55 -23.41 -8.00
N LYS A 142 6.67 -22.82 -9.18
CA LYS A 142 7.84 -22.98 -10.07
C LYS A 142 8.89 -21.91 -9.80
N LYS A 143 10.13 -22.21 -10.23
CA LYS A 143 11.28 -21.32 -10.08
C LYS A 143 12.10 -21.18 -11.35
N ALA A 144 12.79 -20.06 -11.45
CA ALA A 144 13.88 -19.82 -12.38
C ALA A 144 15.20 -19.74 -11.58
N THR A 145 16.20 -20.52 -11.95
CA THR A 145 17.50 -20.51 -11.27
C THR A 145 18.52 -19.77 -12.14
N LEU A 146 19.15 -18.75 -11.57
CA LEU A 146 20.22 -17.98 -12.22
C LEU A 146 21.44 -18.86 -12.53
N PRO A 147 22.25 -18.48 -13.53
CA PRO A 147 23.51 -19.20 -13.81
C PRO A 147 24.50 -19.04 -12.65
N SER A 148 25.54 -19.88 -12.65
CA SER A 148 26.66 -19.68 -11.73
C SER A 148 27.26 -18.29 -11.91
N ALA A 149 27.37 -17.52 -10.84
CA ALA A 149 27.91 -16.16 -10.89
C ALA A 149 29.34 -16.14 -11.43
N THR A 150 30.16 -17.18 -11.17
CA THR A 150 31.52 -17.30 -11.72
C THR A 150 31.59 -17.41 -13.24
N THR A 151 30.44 -17.64 -13.90
CA THR A 151 30.35 -17.73 -15.37
C THR A 151 29.87 -16.45 -16.02
N ILE A 152 29.61 -15.40 -15.25
CA ILE A 152 29.15 -14.09 -15.70
C ILE A 152 30.11 -13.00 -15.24
N ASP A 153 30.23 -11.92 -15.99
CA ASP A 153 31.12 -10.80 -15.64
C ASP A 153 30.52 -10.00 -14.45
N GLU A 154 31.39 -9.57 -13.54
CA GLU A 154 31.06 -8.70 -12.41
C GLU A 154 30.61 -7.32 -12.92
N GLY A 155 29.59 -6.75 -12.29
CA GLY A 155 29.08 -5.41 -12.64
C GLY A 155 28.26 -5.32 -13.92
N ALA A 156 28.18 -6.40 -14.67
CA ALA A 156 27.26 -6.60 -15.81
C ALA A 156 26.98 -8.10 -15.90
N PRO A 157 25.86 -8.53 -16.25
CA PRO A 157 24.70 -7.88 -16.76
C PRO A 157 23.48 -8.02 -15.86
N VAL A 158 22.53 -7.14 -16.05
CA VAL A 158 21.23 -7.20 -15.44
C VAL A 158 20.39 -8.25 -16.13
N PHE A 159 19.94 -9.28 -15.42
CA PHE A 159 18.86 -10.15 -15.90
C PHE A 159 17.54 -9.46 -15.57
N VAL A 160 16.72 -9.23 -16.58
CA VAL A 160 15.39 -8.64 -16.43
C VAL A 160 14.36 -9.74 -16.65
N PHE A 161 13.59 -10.02 -15.64
CA PHE A 161 12.52 -11.01 -15.66
C PHE A 161 11.18 -10.31 -15.86
N VAL A 162 10.42 -10.71 -16.86
CA VAL A 162 9.05 -10.29 -17.11
C VAL A 162 8.15 -11.51 -16.99
N ASN A 163 7.23 -11.49 -16.05
CA ASN A 163 6.26 -12.55 -15.92
C ASN A 163 5.04 -12.27 -16.82
N THR A 164 4.95 -12.97 -17.92
CA THR A 164 3.82 -12.91 -18.86
C THR A 164 2.77 -14.00 -18.62
N GLY A 165 3.00 -14.87 -17.60
CA GLY A 165 2.09 -15.97 -17.23
C GLY A 165 1.10 -15.60 -16.16
N ASN A 166 0.25 -16.59 -15.80
CA ASN A 166 -0.78 -16.44 -14.77
C ASN A 166 -0.33 -16.87 -13.37
N TYR A 167 0.87 -17.43 -13.25
CA TYR A 167 1.42 -17.90 -11.97
C TYR A 167 2.72 -17.19 -11.66
N ARG A 168 2.89 -16.79 -10.39
CA ARG A 168 4.18 -16.28 -9.91
C ARG A 168 5.24 -17.38 -9.97
N PHE A 169 6.49 -16.98 -10.11
CA PHE A 169 7.64 -17.87 -9.97
C PHE A 169 8.72 -17.26 -9.08
N ALA A 170 9.46 -18.13 -8.40
CA ALA A 170 10.60 -17.72 -7.60
C ALA A 170 11.86 -17.62 -8.47
N VAL A 171 12.70 -16.62 -8.23
CA VAL A 171 14.06 -16.57 -8.78
C VAL A 171 15.04 -17.00 -7.71
N HIS A 172 15.87 -17.96 -8.03
CA HIS A 172 16.90 -18.53 -7.15
C HIS A 172 18.29 -18.25 -7.74
N ARG A 173 19.26 -18.00 -6.89
CA ARG A 173 20.67 -18.02 -7.33
C ARG A 173 21.15 -19.45 -7.54
N TYR A 174 22.27 -19.59 -8.23
CA TYR A 174 22.95 -20.87 -8.37
C TYR A 174 23.18 -21.49 -6.99
N GLY A 175 22.95 -22.80 -6.87
CA GLY A 175 22.97 -23.48 -5.57
C GLY A 175 21.65 -23.48 -4.81
N GLY A 176 20.60 -22.83 -5.34
CA GLY A 176 19.20 -22.99 -4.91
C GLY A 176 18.70 -22.03 -3.85
N ALA A 177 19.52 -21.08 -3.35
CA ALA A 177 19.03 -20.07 -2.41
C ALA A 177 18.07 -19.09 -3.10
N PHE A 178 16.94 -18.81 -2.46
CA PHE A 178 15.92 -17.88 -2.92
C PHE A 178 16.47 -16.44 -3.01
N LEU A 179 16.02 -15.68 -4.02
CA LEU A 179 16.30 -14.26 -4.18
C LEU A 179 15.02 -13.41 -4.12
N PHE A 180 14.07 -13.66 -5.03
CA PHE A 180 12.82 -12.90 -5.11
C PHE A 180 11.75 -13.66 -5.91
N TYR A 181 10.51 -13.16 -5.82
CA TYR A 181 9.42 -13.60 -6.69
C TYR A 181 9.21 -12.63 -7.87
N VAL A 182 8.66 -13.15 -8.96
CA VAL A 182 8.15 -12.36 -10.09
C VAL A 182 6.67 -12.71 -10.27
N ASN A 183 5.78 -11.78 -9.92
CA ASN A 183 4.35 -11.99 -10.02
C ASN A 183 3.85 -11.78 -11.47
N PRO A 184 2.66 -12.29 -11.83
CA PRO A 184 2.04 -12.02 -13.11
C PRO A 184 2.03 -10.53 -13.46
N GLY A 185 2.56 -10.17 -14.62
CA GLY A 185 2.68 -8.80 -15.11
C GLY A 185 3.84 -7.98 -14.52
N GLN A 186 4.64 -8.55 -13.62
CA GLN A 186 5.81 -7.86 -13.04
C GLN A 186 7.05 -7.94 -13.92
N THR A 187 7.89 -6.91 -13.75
CA THR A 187 9.25 -6.85 -14.30
C THR A 187 10.24 -6.60 -13.16
N VAL A 188 11.19 -7.50 -12.96
CA VAL A 188 12.22 -7.42 -11.91
C VAL A 188 13.60 -7.62 -12.54
N ALA A 189 14.59 -6.84 -12.10
CA ALA A 189 15.96 -6.94 -12.54
C ALA A 189 16.87 -7.49 -11.45
N ALA A 190 17.84 -8.32 -11.81
CA ALA A 190 18.88 -8.83 -10.93
C ALA A 190 20.26 -8.60 -11.53
N MET A 191 21.17 -7.96 -10.78
CA MET A 191 22.53 -7.64 -11.16
C MET A 191 23.52 -8.36 -10.25
N CYS A 192 24.48 -9.06 -10.84
CA CYS A 192 25.58 -9.66 -10.09
C CYS A 192 26.61 -8.60 -9.70
N SER A 193 26.84 -8.40 -8.40
CA SER A 193 27.83 -7.45 -7.87
C SER A 193 29.11 -8.13 -7.36
N ASP A 194 29.08 -9.44 -7.18
CA ASP A 194 30.26 -10.25 -6.78
C ASP A 194 30.07 -11.65 -7.38
N ASN A 195 31.02 -12.04 -8.22
CA ASN A 195 31.06 -13.32 -8.91
C ASN A 195 32.17 -14.26 -8.38
N SER A 196 32.76 -13.96 -7.23
CA SER A 196 33.84 -14.74 -6.62
C SER A 196 33.41 -16.17 -6.27
N THR A 197 32.12 -16.41 -6.08
CA THR A 197 31.53 -17.73 -5.83
C THR A 197 30.44 -18.07 -6.84
N GLY A 198 30.13 -19.35 -7.01
CA GLY A 198 29.03 -19.77 -7.89
C GLY A 198 27.68 -19.18 -7.52
N ALA A 199 27.39 -19.02 -6.23
CA ALA A 199 26.16 -18.38 -5.74
C ALA A 199 26.13 -16.88 -6.03
N GLY A 200 27.26 -16.19 -5.97
CA GLY A 200 27.41 -14.76 -6.17
C GLY A 200 26.67 -13.88 -5.17
N THR A 201 26.96 -12.59 -5.24
CA THR A 201 26.12 -11.55 -4.60
C THR A 201 25.29 -10.85 -5.66
N TRP A 202 23.99 -10.78 -5.44
CA TRP A 202 23.05 -10.22 -6.41
C TRP A 202 22.31 -9.03 -5.80
N HIS A 203 22.32 -7.91 -6.51
CA HIS A 203 21.45 -6.79 -6.26
C HIS A 203 20.18 -6.95 -7.08
N VAL A 204 19.06 -6.91 -6.42
CA VAL A 204 17.75 -6.95 -7.05
C VAL A 204 17.25 -5.52 -7.14
N GLY A 205 17.02 -5.08 -8.37
CA GLY A 205 16.51 -3.75 -8.67
C GLY A 205 15.43 -3.87 -9.74
N GLY A 206 14.54 -2.90 -9.78
CA GLY A 206 13.47 -2.88 -10.77
C GLY A 206 12.20 -2.30 -10.19
N VAL A 207 11.23 -2.09 -11.03
CA VAL A 207 10.03 -1.33 -10.72
C VAL A 207 9.13 -2.04 -9.68
N ASN A 208 9.43 -3.30 -9.36
CA ASN A 208 8.63 -4.08 -8.41
C ASN A 208 9.51 -5.12 -7.70
N VAL A 209 10.14 -4.74 -6.62
CA VAL A 209 10.76 -5.70 -5.70
C VAL A 209 9.64 -6.24 -4.81
N ASP A 210 9.31 -7.52 -4.96
CA ASP A 210 8.43 -8.18 -4.01
C ASP A 210 9.09 -8.15 -2.63
N GLN A 211 8.51 -7.41 -1.72
CA GLN A 211 8.86 -7.55 -0.32
C GLN A 211 8.29 -8.90 0.14
N VAL A 212 9.18 -9.81 0.48
CA VAL A 212 8.77 -11.09 1.08
C VAL A 212 8.32 -10.79 2.49
N PHE A 213 7.03 -10.89 2.74
CA PHE A 213 6.55 -10.98 4.10
C PHE A 213 6.80 -12.41 4.59
N SER A 214 7.85 -12.57 5.38
CA SER A 214 7.98 -13.78 6.17
C SER A 214 7.09 -13.60 7.41
N GLY A 215 5.99 -14.30 7.47
CA GLY A 215 5.14 -14.33 8.65
C GLY A 215 5.26 -15.71 9.31
N ASN A 216 5.29 -15.75 10.63
CA ASN A 216 5.03 -16.98 11.36
C ASN A 216 3.65 -17.52 10.96
N SER A 217 3.43 -18.83 11.04
CA SER A 217 2.10 -19.40 10.87
C SER A 217 1.11 -18.68 11.79
N ALA A 218 -0.10 -18.40 11.28
CA ALA A 218 -1.13 -17.73 12.06
C ALA A 218 -1.46 -18.54 13.32
N GLU A 219 -1.39 -17.90 14.48
CA GLU A 219 -1.82 -18.48 15.75
C GLU A 219 -3.34 -18.35 15.88
N VAL A 220 -4.03 -19.45 16.19
CA VAL A 220 -5.46 -19.41 16.51
C VAL A 220 -5.61 -18.93 17.96
N ILE A 221 -6.15 -17.73 18.10
CA ILE A 221 -6.38 -17.09 19.41
C ILE A 221 -7.71 -17.53 20.02
N ASN A 222 -8.74 -17.67 19.20
CA ASN A 222 -10.06 -18.14 19.63
C ASN A 222 -10.63 -19.11 18.61
N ALA A 223 -10.97 -20.31 19.07
CA ALA A 223 -11.54 -21.38 18.24
C ALA A 223 -13.09 -21.28 18.08
N ASN A 224 -13.68 -20.14 18.43
CA ASN A 224 -15.07 -19.83 18.15
C ASN A 224 -15.17 -18.72 17.10
N ASP A 225 -16.34 -18.60 16.48
CA ASP A 225 -16.62 -17.51 15.52
C ASP A 225 -16.40 -16.13 16.17
N SER A 226 -15.49 -15.35 15.62
CA SER A 226 -15.04 -14.07 16.15
C SER A 226 -15.33 -12.95 15.15
N ARG A 227 -15.96 -11.87 15.63
CA ARG A 227 -16.39 -10.73 14.80
C ARG A 227 -16.04 -9.41 15.44
N TYR A 228 -16.10 -8.31 14.67
CA TYR A 228 -15.82 -6.94 15.13
C TYR A 228 -14.48 -6.86 15.88
N ILE A 229 -13.43 -7.31 15.21
CA ILE A 229 -12.08 -7.37 15.77
C ILE A 229 -11.50 -5.96 15.82
N SER A 230 -10.89 -5.59 16.95
CA SER A 230 -10.14 -4.34 17.10
C SER A 230 -8.89 -4.60 17.93
N VAL A 231 -7.74 -4.07 17.48
CA VAL A 231 -6.44 -4.28 18.12
C VAL A 231 -5.74 -2.95 18.40
N ALA A 232 -5.09 -2.85 19.56
CA ALA A 232 -4.26 -1.72 19.94
C ALA A 232 -2.94 -2.19 20.56
N MET A 233 -1.84 -1.50 20.22
CA MET A 233 -0.55 -1.77 20.84
C MET A 233 -0.46 -1.19 22.22
N LEU A 234 0.01 -1.98 23.17
CA LEU A 234 0.38 -1.59 24.52
C LEU A 234 1.88 -1.26 24.61
N THR A 235 2.69 -2.09 23.99
CA THR A 235 4.15 -1.92 23.86
C THR A 235 4.58 -2.39 22.47
N SER A 236 5.86 -2.27 22.09
CA SER A 236 6.38 -2.80 20.84
C SER A 236 6.26 -4.34 20.70
N THR A 237 5.99 -5.06 21.79
CA THR A 237 5.90 -6.54 21.79
C THR A 237 4.57 -7.07 22.34
N LYS A 238 3.67 -6.18 22.74
CA LYS A 238 2.40 -6.57 23.35
C LYS A 238 1.25 -5.74 22.80
N ALA A 239 0.18 -6.40 22.41
CA ALA A 239 -1.07 -5.80 21.97
C ALA A 239 -2.26 -6.31 22.81
N ILE A 240 -3.33 -5.54 22.83
CA ILE A 240 -4.65 -5.98 23.29
C ILE A 240 -5.56 -6.11 22.07
N CYS A 241 -6.25 -7.25 21.96
CA CYS A 241 -7.26 -7.49 20.95
C CYS A 241 -8.61 -7.64 21.63
N CYS A 242 -9.60 -6.88 21.17
CA CYS A 242 -10.99 -6.98 21.59
C CYS A 242 -11.84 -7.51 20.43
N PHE A 243 -12.77 -8.41 20.72
CA PHE A 243 -13.59 -9.05 19.70
C PHE A 243 -14.92 -9.55 20.27
N ARG A 244 -15.90 -9.75 19.40
CA ARG A 244 -17.15 -10.43 19.74
C ARG A 244 -16.97 -11.93 19.56
N ASN A 245 -17.24 -12.71 20.63
CA ASN A 245 -17.25 -14.18 20.57
C ASN A 245 -18.68 -14.65 20.35
N THR A 246 -19.01 -15.13 19.14
CA THR A 246 -20.37 -15.58 18.82
C THR A 246 -20.67 -16.96 19.38
N GLY A 247 -19.63 -17.75 19.69
CA GLY A 247 -19.78 -19.04 20.38
C GLY A 247 -20.22 -18.92 21.84
N VAL A 248 -20.14 -17.70 22.42
CA VAL A 248 -20.56 -17.40 23.79
C VAL A 248 -21.51 -16.19 23.74
N SER A 249 -22.72 -16.38 23.27
CA SER A 249 -23.82 -15.40 23.31
C SER A 249 -23.50 -14.02 22.73
N ASN A 250 -22.51 -13.92 21.84
CA ASN A 250 -22.03 -12.67 21.24
C ASN A 250 -21.38 -11.67 22.22
N TYR A 251 -20.83 -12.13 23.33
CA TYR A 251 -20.22 -11.27 24.34
C TYR A 251 -18.89 -10.65 23.86
N LEU A 252 -18.54 -9.51 24.44
CA LEU A 252 -17.25 -8.87 24.26
C LEU A 252 -16.16 -9.62 25.04
N TYR A 253 -15.13 -10.02 24.34
CA TYR A 253 -13.92 -10.62 24.89
C TYR A 253 -12.70 -9.75 24.60
N ALA A 254 -11.70 -9.85 25.47
CA ALA A 254 -10.39 -9.28 25.24
C ALA A 254 -9.29 -10.33 25.51
N VAL A 255 -8.17 -10.19 24.83
CA VAL A 255 -6.99 -11.06 24.97
C VAL A 255 -5.72 -10.25 24.76
N ILE A 256 -4.66 -10.61 25.50
CA ILE A 256 -3.32 -10.06 25.28
C ILE A 256 -2.61 -10.91 24.24
N ILE A 257 -2.09 -10.28 23.20
CA ILE A 257 -1.27 -10.88 22.18
C ILE A 257 0.18 -10.49 22.45
N ASN A 258 1.06 -11.47 22.58
CA ASN A 258 2.48 -11.25 22.81
C ASN A 258 3.28 -11.64 21.55
N TYR A 259 4.14 -10.73 21.08
CA TYR A 259 5.08 -11.04 20.03
C TYR A 259 6.25 -11.87 20.57
N GLY A 260 6.49 -13.04 19.97
CA GLY A 260 7.57 -13.95 20.37
C GLY A 260 7.28 -14.84 21.58
N SER A 261 6.07 -14.80 22.14
CA SER A 261 5.65 -15.70 23.22
C SER A 261 4.16 -16.03 23.13
N ALA A 262 3.70 -16.99 23.92
CA ALA A 262 2.29 -17.39 23.90
C ALA A 262 1.36 -16.22 24.29
N SER A 263 0.24 -16.13 23.59
CA SER A 263 -0.84 -15.19 23.91
C SER A 263 -1.48 -15.44 25.26
N GLY A 264 -2.11 -14.42 25.84
CA GLY A 264 -2.77 -14.52 27.13
C GLY A 264 -4.08 -15.32 27.06
N THR A 265 -4.67 -15.55 28.23
CA THR A 265 -6.00 -16.14 28.33
C THR A 265 -7.07 -15.12 27.95
N GLN A 266 -8.10 -15.55 27.22
CA GLN A 266 -9.23 -14.71 26.88
C GLN A 266 -10.03 -14.34 28.13
N THR A 267 -10.40 -13.08 28.24
CA THR A 267 -11.20 -12.55 29.35
C THR A 267 -12.54 -12.05 28.80
N ALA A 268 -13.65 -12.50 29.39
CA ALA A 268 -14.96 -11.92 29.11
C ALA A 268 -15.03 -10.51 29.72
N VAL A 269 -15.26 -9.51 28.90
CA VAL A 269 -15.36 -8.11 29.34
C VAL A 269 -16.78 -7.78 29.77
N ASN A 270 -17.77 -8.35 29.09
CA ASN A 270 -19.18 -8.17 29.43
C ASN A 270 -19.98 -9.47 29.24
N ALA A 271 -21.26 -9.43 29.62
CA ALA A 271 -22.22 -10.50 29.44
C ALA A 271 -23.42 -10.05 28.57
N GLU A 272 -23.21 -9.17 27.60
CA GLU A 272 -24.23 -8.70 26.66
C GLU A 272 -23.70 -8.72 25.22
N ALA A 273 -24.62 -8.86 24.24
CA ALA A 273 -24.25 -8.91 22.85
C ALA A 273 -23.63 -7.57 22.37
N SER A 274 -22.42 -7.65 21.81
CA SER A 274 -21.60 -6.51 21.46
C SER A 274 -21.37 -6.43 19.95
N LEU A 275 -21.41 -5.21 19.41
CA LEU A 275 -21.21 -4.86 18.01
C LEU A 275 -20.21 -3.71 17.92
N ASP A 276 -19.63 -3.49 16.74
CA ASP A 276 -18.84 -2.29 16.43
C ASP A 276 -17.81 -1.94 17.51
N ILE A 277 -16.91 -2.85 17.77
CA ILE A 277 -15.92 -2.75 18.83
C ILE A 277 -14.76 -1.89 18.37
N SER A 278 -14.31 -0.96 19.23
CA SER A 278 -13.09 -0.19 19.04
C SER A 278 -12.28 -0.13 20.33
N VAL A 279 -10.99 -0.41 20.27
CA VAL A 279 -10.07 -0.37 21.40
C VAL A 279 -8.93 0.61 21.15
N ALA A 280 -8.53 1.35 22.19
CA ALA A 280 -7.35 2.21 22.17
C ALA A 280 -6.54 2.02 23.45
N ALA A 281 -5.23 1.86 23.31
CA ALA A 281 -4.31 1.82 24.43
C ALA A 281 -4.00 3.25 24.91
N GLN A 282 -4.04 3.47 26.21
CA GLN A 282 -3.70 4.74 26.86
C GLN A 282 -2.31 4.66 27.49
N ALA A 283 -1.95 3.47 27.98
CA ALA A 283 -0.67 3.19 28.61
C ALA A 283 -0.30 1.71 28.37
N ASN A 284 0.90 1.33 28.76
CA ASN A 284 1.38 -0.05 28.60
C ASN A 284 0.56 -1.09 29.40
N ASN A 285 -0.16 -0.62 30.40
CA ASN A 285 -0.96 -1.45 31.32
C ASN A 285 -2.44 -1.06 31.34
N GLN A 286 -2.90 -0.23 30.40
CA GLN A 286 -4.29 0.21 30.37
C GLN A 286 -4.76 0.48 28.95
N ALA A 287 -5.97 0.01 28.63
CA ALA A 287 -6.68 0.29 27.39
C ALA A 287 -8.15 0.61 27.67
N THR A 288 -8.80 1.32 26.77
CA THR A 288 -10.26 1.53 26.80
C THR A 288 -10.87 0.83 25.59
N VAL A 289 -11.94 0.10 25.80
CA VAL A 289 -12.77 -0.48 24.75
C VAL A 289 -14.14 0.18 24.76
N VAL A 290 -14.62 0.52 23.57
CA VAL A 290 -15.97 1.03 23.30
C VAL A 290 -16.68 0.09 22.35
N TYR A 291 -17.95 -0.15 22.55
CA TYR A 291 -18.77 -1.04 21.73
C TYR A 291 -20.22 -0.59 21.71
N LYS A 292 -20.98 -1.08 20.76
CA LYS A 292 -22.42 -0.96 20.74
C LYS A 292 -23.07 -2.24 21.22
N THR A 293 -24.13 -2.10 22.03
CA THR A 293 -25.01 -3.23 22.37
C THR A 293 -25.88 -3.61 21.18
N SER A 294 -26.51 -4.77 21.23
CA SER A 294 -27.51 -5.18 20.22
C SER A 294 -28.71 -4.23 20.14
N THR A 295 -28.96 -3.44 21.18
CA THR A 295 -30.00 -2.41 21.21
C THR A 295 -29.52 -1.04 20.71
N GLY A 296 -28.26 -0.91 20.29
CA GLY A 296 -27.67 0.31 19.76
C GLY A 296 -27.09 1.29 20.79
N VAL A 297 -27.15 0.97 22.08
CA VAL A 297 -26.53 1.77 23.15
C VAL A 297 -25.02 1.68 23.04
N THR A 298 -24.32 2.82 23.15
CA THR A 298 -22.85 2.85 23.16
C THR A 298 -22.35 2.77 24.60
N LYS A 299 -21.52 1.78 24.90
CA LYS A 299 -20.92 1.54 26.21
C LYS A 299 -19.41 1.41 26.13
N GLY A 300 -18.72 1.48 27.26
CA GLY A 300 -17.27 1.30 27.32
C GLY A 300 -16.78 0.78 28.66
N TYR A 301 -15.59 0.21 28.64
CA TYR A 301 -14.83 -0.25 29.80
C TYR A 301 -13.39 0.24 29.72
N VAL A 302 -12.82 0.58 30.88
CA VAL A 302 -11.37 0.59 31.04
C VAL A 302 -10.94 -0.84 31.31
N LEU A 303 -9.88 -1.28 30.66
CA LEU A 303 -9.26 -2.58 30.82
C LEU A 303 -7.89 -2.40 31.46
N ASP A 304 -7.77 -2.77 32.73
CA ASP A 304 -6.50 -2.78 33.46
C ASP A 304 -5.73 -4.07 33.15
N ILE A 305 -4.44 -3.95 32.84
CA ILE A 305 -3.61 -5.04 32.33
C ILE A 305 -2.44 -5.27 33.27
N SER A 306 -2.35 -6.50 33.80
CA SER A 306 -1.21 -6.95 34.62
C SER A 306 -0.62 -8.23 34.03
N GLY A 307 0.55 -8.13 33.45
CA GLY A 307 1.11 -9.24 32.66
C GLY A 307 0.21 -9.58 31.48
N ASN A 308 -0.33 -10.80 31.45
CA ASN A 308 -1.29 -11.26 30.46
C ASN A 308 -2.74 -11.28 30.97
N ASN A 309 -2.98 -10.80 32.20
CA ASN A 309 -4.31 -10.76 32.79
C ASN A 309 -4.98 -9.41 32.48
N ILE A 310 -6.26 -9.47 32.16
CA ILE A 310 -7.12 -8.30 31.89
C ILE A 310 -8.19 -8.23 32.99
N THR A 311 -8.33 -7.06 33.60
CA THR A 311 -9.38 -6.80 34.58
C THR A 311 -10.26 -5.66 34.05
N PRO A 312 -11.51 -5.93 33.65
CA PRO A 312 -12.44 -4.88 33.26
C PRO A 312 -12.84 -4.02 34.47
N GLY A 313 -12.84 -2.71 34.28
CA GLY A 313 -13.38 -1.76 35.24
C GLY A 313 -14.93 -1.72 35.27
N SER A 314 -15.51 -0.65 35.75
CA SER A 314 -16.96 -0.46 35.71
C SER A 314 -17.43 -0.08 34.29
N VAL A 315 -18.62 -0.58 33.90
CA VAL A 315 -19.25 -0.20 32.66
C VAL A 315 -19.67 1.29 32.71
N ALA A 316 -19.35 2.02 31.64
CA ALA A 316 -19.85 3.36 31.40
C ALA A 316 -20.81 3.37 30.21
N THR A 317 -21.97 4.05 30.38
CA THR A 317 -22.84 4.36 29.23
C THR A 317 -22.37 5.66 28.62
N ILE A 318 -21.86 5.56 27.36
CA ILE A 318 -21.36 6.71 26.61
C ILE A 318 -22.52 7.41 25.91
N ASP A 319 -23.42 6.63 25.30
CA ASP A 319 -24.64 7.13 24.68
C ASP A 319 -25.79 6.14 24.93
N SER A 320 -26.89 6.61 25.49
CA SER A 320 -28.09 5.81 25.76
C SER A 320 -29.04 5.71 24.57
N GLY A 321 -28.77 6.47 23.51
CA GLY A 321 -29.58 6.46 22.30
C GLY A 321 -29.39 5.18 21.48
N THR A 322 -30.46 4.72 20.84
CA THR A 322 -30.43 3.55 19.93
C THR A 322 -29.93 3.97 18.55
N GLY A 323 -28.64 4.27 18.46
CA GLY A 323 -27.98 4.68 17.20
C GLY A 323 -27.65 3.49 16.29
N GLY A 324 -27.36 3.79 15.02
CA GLY A 324 -26.88 2.81 14.03
C GLY A 324 -25.48 2.27 14.34
N SER A 325 -24.82 1.67 13.35
CA SER A 325 -23.51 1.02 13.43
C SER A 325 -22.34 2.01 13.34
N GLY A 326 -21.25 1.69 13.98
CA GLY A 326 -19.96 2.38 13.90
C GLY A 326 -19.53 3.03 15.22
N THR A 327 -18.35 2.65 15.67
CA THR A 327 -17.58 3.33 16.74
C THR A 327 -16.13 3.47 16.30
N ALA A 328 -15.46 4.52 16.74
CA ALA A 328 -14.03 4.70 16.59
C ALA A 328 -13.46 5.39 17.83
N LEU A 329 -12.27 4.99 18.24
CA LEU A 329 -11.64 5.46 19.48
C LEU A 329 -10.16 5.77 19.23
N THR A 330 -9.68 6.89 19.78
CA THR A 330 -8.25 7.20 19.82
C THR A 330 -7.87 7.81 21.16
N ALA A 331 -6.72 7.41 21.70
CA ALA A 331 -6.20 8.01 22.91
C ALA A 331 -5.52 9.35 22.60
N LEU A 332 -5.99 10.44 23.19
CA LEU A 332 -5.36 11.76 23.11
C LEU A 332 -4.22 11.88 24.13
N SER A 333 -4.42 11.32 25.30
CA SER A 333 -3.42 11.22 26.37
C SER A 333 -3.64 9.92 27.17
N SER A 334 -2.88 9.72 28.24
CA SER A 334 -3.07 8.57 29.15
C SER A 334 -4.40 8.59 29.91
N ILE A 335 -5.06 9.74 29.96
CA ILE A 335 -6.30 9.93 30.73
C ILE A 335 -7.46 10.48 29.90
N GLN A 336 -7.24 10.69 28.59
CA GLN A 336 -8.28 11.25 27.71
C GLN A 336 -8.31 10.52 26.38
N LEU A 337 -9.52 10.17 25.93
CA LEU A 337 -9.77 9.60 24.60
C LEU A 337 -10.86 10.38 23.88
N LEU A 338 -10.77 10.43 22.56
CA LEU A 338 -11.86 10.88 21.70
C LEU A 338 -12.60 9.65 21.17
N CYS A 339 -13.88 9.57 21.48
CA CYS A 339 -14.81 8.57 21.01
C CYS A 339 -15.72 9.18 19.95
N VAL A 340 -15.79 8.56 18.77
CA VAL A 340 -16.70 8.92 17.69
C VAL A 340 -17.65 7.75 17.48
N TYR A 341 -18.95 8.04 17.37
CA TYR A 341 -19.97 7.01 17.22
C TYR A 341 -21.17 7.53 16.43
N GLN A 342 -21.98 6.64 15.90
CA GLN A 342 -23.24 7.01 15.27
C GLN A 342 -24.30 7.25 16.35
N GLY A 343 -24.81 8.47 16.46
CA GLY A 343 -25.85 8.85 17.40
C GLY A 343 -27.25 8.37 16.98
N ALA A 344 -28.20 8.42 17.93
CA ALA A 344 -29.58 7.97 17.72
C ALA A 344 -30.36 8.82 16.70
N SER A 345 -30.14 10.13 16.71
CA SER A 345 -30.86 11.05 15.82
C SER A 345 -30.26 11.04 14.42
N ALA A 346 -31.04 10.62 13.44
CA ALA A 346 -30.72 10.64 11.99
C ALA A 346 -29.41 9.95 11.62
N GLY A 347 -28.82 9.15 12.51
CA GLY A 347 -27.56 8.46 12.26
C GLY A 347 -26.35 9.38 12.11
N THR A 348 -26.40 10.61 12.63
CA THR A 348 -25.30 11.57 12.53
C THR A 348 -24.10 11.14 13.35
N PRO A 349 -22.85 11.38 12.86
CA PRO A 349 -21.65 11.15 13.65
C PRO A 349 -21.65 12.06 14.89
N ARG A 350 -21.37 11.50 16.04
CA ARG A 350 -21.31 12.16 17.34
C ARG A 350 -19.96 11.92 17.99
N GLU A 351 -19.59 12.80 18.89
CA GLU A 351 -18.31 12.81 19.56
C GLU A 351 -18.47 13.07 21.06
N ARG A 352 -17.63 12.39 21.84
CA ARG A 352 -17.43 12.65 23.24
C ARG A 352 -15.96 12.48 23.61
N ILE A 353 -15.51 13.31 24.56
CA ILE A 353 -14.28 13.02 25.27
C ILE A 353 -14.62 12.05 26.40
N LEU A 354 -13.81 11.03 26.51
CA LEU A 354 -13.84 10.07 27.61
C LEU A 354 -12.67 10.39 28.53
N ASP A 355 -12.98 10.94 29.72
CA ASP A 355 -11.99 11.18 30.76
C ASP A 355 -11.87 9.92 31.61
N ILE A 356 -10.63 9.46 31.81
CA ILE A 356 -10.31 8.23 32.54
C ILE A 356 -9.75 8.59 33.91
N SER A 357 -10.37 8.02 34.94
CA SER A 357 -9.89 8.11 36.32
C SER A 357 -9.83 6.72 36.93
N GLY A 358 -8.63 6.18 37.11
CA GLY A 358 -8.44 4.77 37.46
C GLY A 358 -9.10 3.87 36.44
N SER A 359 -9.99 2.98 36.87
CA SER A 359 -10.71 2.03 35.99
C SER A 359 -12.12 2.53 35.60
N ALA A 360 -12.38 3.86 35.72
CA ALA A 360 -13.68 4.46 35.43
C ALA A 360 -13.62 5.42 34.23
N ILE A 361 -14.71 5.48 33.47
CA ILE A 361 -14.92 6.40 32.35
C ILE A 361 -15.94 7.45 32.71
N THR A 362 -15.60 8.73 32.50
CA THR A 362 -16.56 9.84 32.52
C THR A 362 -16.67 10.40 31.10
N ALA A 363 -17.87 10.30 30.50
CA ALA A 363 -18.11 10.85 29.17
C ALA A 363 -18.52 12.32 29.25
N SER A 364 -17.93 13.16 28.42
CA SER A 364 -18.31 14.59 28.29
C SER A 364 -19.69 14.77 27.65
N SER A 365 -20.13 16.01 27.52
CA SER A 365 -21.29 16.36 26.69
C SER A 365 -21.06 15.95 25.25
N GLU A 366 -22.15 15.53 24.60
CA GLU A 366 -22.14 15.12 23.18
C GLU A 366 -22.00 16.33 22.26
N VAL A 367 -21.18 16.19 21.24
CA VAL A 367 -21.05 17.17 20.16
C VAL A 367 -21.27 16.46 18.83
N ALA A 368 -21.95 17.12 17.88
CA ALA A 368 -22.07 16.60 16.53
C ALA A 368 -20.76 16.76 15.76
N ALA A 369 -20.18 15.67 15.27
CA ALA A 369 -19.04 15.74 14.37
C ALA A 369 -19.42 16.42 13.05
N ASP A 370 -20.65 16.16 12.57
CA ASP A 370 -21.28 16.90 11.49
C ASP A 370 -22.80 16.91 11.71
N ALA A 371 -23.36 18.12 11.81
CA ALA A 371 -24.80 18.28 12.01
C ALA A 371 -25.61 18.04 10.73
N THR A 372 -24.97 18.07 9.57
CA THR A 372 -25.61 17.96 8.24
C THR A 372 -25.46 16.59 7.59
N ALA A 373 -24.54 15.76 8.08
CA ALA A 373 -24.33 14.43 7.52
C ALA A 373 -25.46 13.48 7.95
N ALA A 374 -26.24 13.01 7.02
CA ALA A 374 -27.14 11.89 7.25
C ALA A 374 -26.31 10.61 7.38
N ALA A 375 -26.49 9.88 8.50
CA ALA A 375 -26.03 8.51 8.74
C ALA A 375 -24.54 8.23 8.41
N GLY A 376 -23.66 8.62 9.32
CA GLY A 376 -22.26 8.14 9.29
C GLY A 376 -22.17 6.68 9.72
N THR A 377 -22.01 5.80 8.76
CA THR A 377 -21.55 4.42 8.98
C THR A 377 -20.05 4.38 8.75
N TYR A 378 -19.34 3.44 9.36
CA TYR A 378 -17.88 3.35 9.31
C TYR A 378 -17.17 4.65 9.69
N MET A 379 -16.55 4.62 10.83
CA MET A 379 -15.84 5.75 11.41
C MET A 379 -14.39 5.39 11.66
N ARG A 380 -13.50 6.37 11.49
CA ARG A 380 -12.11 6.29 11.92
C ARG A 380 -11.73 7.61 12.55
N VAL A 381 -10.91 7.53 13.57
CA VAL A 381 -10.37 8.69 14.24
C VAL A 381 -8.87 8.51 14.47
N GLY A 382 -8.11 9.55 14.15
CA GLY A 382 -6.66 9.55 14.32
C GLY A 382 -6.21 10.76 15.14
N LYS A 383 -5.37 10.51 16.15
CA LYS A 383 -4.76 11.55 16.98
C LYS A 383 -3.72 12.32 16.15
N ILE A 384 -3.83 13.65 16.09
CA ILE A 384 -2.81 14.56 15.55
C ILE A 384 -1.93 15.09 16.69
N SER A 385 -2.57 15.51 17.80
CA SER A 385 -1.90 15.94 19.02
C SER A 385 -2.80 15.62 20.23
N SER A 386 -2.38 16.00 21.43
CA SER A 386 -3.25 15.87 22.63
C SER A 386 -4.51 16.72 22.57
N THR A 387 -4.57 17.71 21.69
CA THR A 387 -5.69 18.66 21.56
C THR A 387 -6.30 18.69 20.15
N LYS A 388 -5.84 17.83 19.23
CA LYS A 388 -6.32 17.83 17.84
C LYS A 388 -6.40 16.39 17.29
N ALA A 389 -7.49 16.09 16.60
CA ALA A 389 -7.71 14.80 15.93
C ALA A 389 -8.30 15.00 14.53
N LEU A 390 -8.16 14.01 13.68
CA LEU A 390 -8.88 13.90 12.41
C LEU A 390 -9.95 12.83 12.54
N VAL A 391 -11.18 13.18 12.25
CA VAL A 391 -12.32 12.28 12.21
C VAL A 391 -12.72 12.05 10.78
N CYS A 392 -12.81 10.80 10.38
CA CYS A 392 -13.31 10.39 9.07
C CYS A 392 -14.55 9.52 9.24
N PHE A 393 -15.55 9.70 8.39
CA PHE A 393 -16.78 8.92 8.39
C PHE A 393 -17.38 8.81 6.99
N ARG A 394 -18.18 7.79 6.79
CA ARG A 394 -18.92 7.62 5.55
C ARG A 394 -20.29 8.29 5.66
N ALA A 395 -20.56 9.29 4.81
CA ALA A 395 -21.88 9.89 4.69
C ALA A 395 -22.81 9.03 3.85
N ASN A 396 -24.08 8.90 4.26
CA ASN A 396 -25.08 8.13 3.49
C ASN A 396 -25.51 8.85 2.21
N SER A 397 -25.53 10.19 2.20
CA SER A 397 -25.84 10.94 0.98
C SER A 397 -24.68 10.83 0.00
N GLY A 398 -24.89 10.14 -1.09
CA GLY A 398 -23.88 9.97 -2.15
C GLY A 398 -22.72 9.06 -1.79
N ASN A 399 -22.80 8.33 -0.64
CA ASN A 399 -21.79 7.37 -0.24
C ASN A 399 -20.36 7.95 -0.22
N LYS A 400 -20.16 9.15 0.24
CA LYS A 400 -18.88 9.85 0.29
C LYS A 400 -18.15 9.57 1.59
N ILE A 401 -16.83 9.55 1.54
CA ILE A 401 -16.02 9.66 2.74
C ILE A 401 -15.84 11.15 3.03
N GLN A 402 -16.06 11.50 4.28
CA GLN A 402 -15.91 12.85 4.80
C GLN A 402 -14.84 12.86 5.87
N ALA A 403 -14.05 13.93 5.91
CA ALA A 403 -13.08 14.16 6.97
C ALA A 403 -13.26 15.56 7.58
N ARG A 404 -12.99 15.64 8.89
CA ARG A 404 -13.06 16.87 9.65
C ARG A 404 -12.00 16.90 10.74
N LEU A 405 -11.46 18.09 10.96
CA LEU A 405 -10.56 18.32 12.10
C LEU A 405 -11.37 18.64 13.34
N GLN A 406 -10.96 18.04 14.44
CA GLN A 406 -11.51 18.26 15.77
C GLN A 406 -10.47 18.86 16.68
N SER A 407 -10.84 19.90 17.39
CA SER A 407 -10.05 20.47 18.48
C SER A 407 -10.65 20.03 19.82
N VAL A 408 -9.78 19.83 20.78
CA VAL A 408 -10.18 19.43 22.15
C VAL A 408 -9.64 20.45 23.13
N SER A 409 -10.52 21.03 23.92
CA SER A 409 -10.18 21.95 25.01
C SER A 409 -10.75 21.42 26.32
N GLY A 410 -9.86 20.96 27.20
CA GLY A 410 -10.29 20.20 28.37
C GLY A 410 -11.07 18.95 27.96
N SER A 411 -12.26 18.75 28.51
CA SER A 411 -13.14 17.62 28.18
C SER A 411 -14.20 17.96 27.11
N THR A 412 -14.00 19.02 26.33
CA THR A 412 -14.98 19.45 25.31
C THR A 412 -14.40 19.31 23.92
N PRO A 413 -14.94 18.43 23.07
CA PRO A 413 -14.61 18.43 21.66
C PRO A 413 -15.30 19.61 20.97
N SER A 414 -14.60 20.24 20.02
CA SER A 414 -15.16 21.30 19.20
C SER A 414 -14.76 21.09 17.75
N THR A 415 -15.72 21.22 16.87
CA THR A 415 -15.50 21.09 15.44
C THR A 415 -14.72 22.31 14.92
N THR A 416 -13.63 22.06 14.20
CA THR A 416 -12.79 23.09 13.60
C THR A 416 -12.93 23.04 12.08
N GLY A 417 -13.32 24.18 11.47
CA GLY A 417 -13.42 24.31 10.03
C GLY A 417 -14.55 23.50 9.37
N SER A 418 -14.46 23.38 8.05
CA SER A 418 -15.44 22.70 7.20
C SER A 418 -15.16 21.21 7.08
N VAL A 419 -16.21 20.44 6.85
CA VAL A 419 -16.09 19.05 6.41
C VAL A 419 -15.53 19.03 4.99
N ARG A 420 -14.57 18.13 4.73
CA ARG A 420 -14.08 17.88 3.39
C ARG A 420 -14.66 16.58 2.84
N ASP A 421 -15.36 16.69 1.72
CA ASP A 421 -15.82 15.55 0.95
C ASP A 421 -14.66 14.98 0.10
N PHE A 422 -14.48 13.69 0.16
CA PHE A 422 -13.71 12.92 -0.81
C PHE A 422 -14.72 12.28 -1.77
N SER A 423 -15.20 13.04 -2.73
CA SER A 423 -16.05 12.51 -3.80
C SER A 423 -15.15 11.67 -4.70
N LEU A 424 -15.26 10.38 -4.54
CA LEU A 424 -14.73 9.42 -5.47
C LEU A 424 -15.54 9.53 -6.76
N MET A 425 -14.98 9.12 -7.87
CA MET A 425 -15.51 9.30 -9.23
C MET A 425 -17.04 9.22 -9.33
N PRO A 426 -17.69 10.10 -10.12
CA PRO A 426 -19.13 10.04 -10.35
C PRO A 426 -19.54 8.67 -10.89
N GLY A 427 -20.52 8.03 -10.24
CA GLY A 427 -21.09 6.75 -10.69
C GLY A 427 -20.54 5.50 -10.02
N THR A 428 -19.52 5.60 -9.16
CA THR A 428 -19.04 4.44 -8.41
C THR A 428 -19.85 4.24 -7.12
N SER A 429 -20.24 3.00 -6.84
CA SER A 429 -20.79 2.61 -5.54
C SER A 429 -19.62 2.58 -4.55
N PRO A 430 -19.59 3.43 -3.53
CA PRO A 430 -18.43 3.51 -2.68
C PRO A 430 -18.28 2.30 -1.80
N ALA A 431 -17.04 2.12 -1.41
CA ALA A 431 -16.63 1.09 -0.51
C ALA A 431 -17.36 1.10 0.84
N VAL A 432 -17.41 -0.08 1.39
CA VAL A 432 -18.02 -0.33 2.68
C VAL A 432 -17.08 0.09 3.82
N SER A 433 -15.75 0.14 3.58
CA SER A 433 -14.73 0.39 4.60
C SER A 433 -13.62 1.31 4.10
N PHE A 434 -12.94 1.96 5.03
CA PHE A 434 -11.74 2.74 4.78
C PHE A 434 -10.81 2.70 6.01
N GLY A 435 -9.52 2.90 5.78
CA GLY A 435 -8.49 3.05 6.81
C GLY A 435 -7.98 4.48 6.87
N LEU A 436 -7.46 4.88 8.03
CA LEU A 436 -6.89 6.19 8.31
C LEU A 436 -5.56 6.04 9.04
N ALA A 437 -4.52 6.70 8.52
CA ALA A 437 -3.23 6.86 9.20
C ALA A 437 -2.86 8.35 9.31
N ILE A 438 -2.53 8.82 10.52
CA ILE A 438 -1.96 10.14 10.74
C ILE A 438 -0.44 10.03 10.56
N LEU A 439 0.10 10.65 9.52
CA LEU A 439 1.51 10.59 9.18
C LEU A 439 2.33 11.57 10.03
N SER A 440 1.83 12.80 10.13
CA SER A 440 2.45 13.88 10.90
C SER A 440 1.38 14.85 11.40
N THR A 441 1.80 15.93 12.04
CA THR A 441 0.89 17.02 12.44
C THR A 441 0.25 17.76 11.26
N THR A 442 0.76 17.56 10.06
CA THR A 442 0.32 18.25 8.83
C THR A 442 -0.21 17.30 7.75
N ARG A 443 -0.01 16.00 7.88
CA ARG A 443 -0.36 15.02 6.83
C ARG A 443 -1.10 13.82 7.39
N ALA A 444 -2.11 13.35 6.66
CA ALA A 444 -2.82 12.10 6.91
C ALA A 444 -3.06 11.35 5.61
N LEU A 445 -3.15 10.03 5.67
CA LEU A 445 -3.52 9.19 4.55
C LEU A 445 -4.83 8.47 4.85
N VAL A 446 -5.76 8.53 3.91
CA VAL A 446 -6.99 7.73 3.90
C VAL A 446 -6.90 6.76 2.73
N VAL A 447 -7.12 5.48 3.00
CA VAL A 447 -7.21 4.46 1.94
C VAL A 447 -8.61 3.86 1.96
N THR A 448 -9.23 3.76 0.80
CA THR A 448 -10.62 3.32 0.66
C THR A 448 -10.81 2.47 -0.60
N GLY A 449 -11.74 1.54 -0.56
CA GLY A 449 -12.21 0.89 -1.76
C GLY A 449 -13.14 1.80 -2.56
N ILE A 450 -13.06 1.79 -3.88
CA ILE A 450 -13.87 2.65 -4.76
C ILE A 450 -14.86 1.89 -5.63
N ASP A 451 -14.66 0.60 -5.84
CA ASP A 451 -15.56 -0.21 -6.64
C ASP A 451 -15.68 -1.63 -6.09
N ARG A 452 -16.93 -2.04 -5.81
CA ARG A 452 -17.22 -3.41 -5.37
C ARG A 452 -17.09 -4.43 -6.50
N THR A 453 -17.18 -3.97 -7.75
CA THR A 453 -17.20 -4.86 -8.92
C THR A 453 -15.79 -5.22 -9.36
N TYR A 454 -14.86 -4.24 -9.30
CA TYR A 454 -13.49 -4.41 -9.80
C TYR A 454 -12.43 -4.48 -8.70
N GLY A 455 -12.80 -4.17 -7.45
CA GLY A 455 -11.88 -4.25 -6.32
C GLY A 455 -10.77 -3.21 -6.33
N ASP A 456 -11.04 -2.03 -6.89
CA ASP A 456 -10.07 -0.95 -6.90
C ASP A 456 -10.02 -0.27 -5.53
N ILE A 457 -8.82 0.10 -5.08
CA ILE A 457 -8.60 0.92 -3.88
C ILE A 457 -8.04 2.27 -4.27
N MET A 458 -8.33 3.27 -3.48
CA MET A 458 -7.80 4.62 -3.63
C MET A 458 -7.13 5.08 -2.34
N ALA A 459 -5.92 5.58 -2.46
CA ALA A 459 -5.20 6.27 -1.40
C ALA A 459 -5.31 7.79 -1.62
N VAL A 460 -5.68 8.52 -0.58
CA VAL A 460 -5.86 9.98 -0.58
C VAL A 460 -4.95 10.58 0.48
N LEU A 461 -3.97 11.36 0.06
CA LEU A 461 -3.11 12.12 0.95
C LEU A 461 -3.76 13.47 1.26
N LEU A 462 -3.85 13.80 2.54
CA LEU A 462 -4.47 15.00 3.06
C LEU A 462 -3.43 15.93 3.69
N ASP A 463 -3.57 17.23 3.42
CA ASP A 463 -3.05 18.29 4.29
C ASP A 463 -4.04 18.53 5.43
N ILE A 464 -3.54 18.45 6.65
CA ILE A 464 -4.28 18.66 7.91
C ILE A 464 -3.67 19.78 8.76
N SER A 465 -2.80 20.61 8.18
CA SER A 465 -2.14 21.74 8.85
C SER A 465 -3.09 22.89 9.17
N GLY A 466 -4.09 23.09 8.31
CA GLY A 466 -5.07 24.16 8.42
C GLY A 466 -6.20 23.90 9.42
N THR A 467 -7.30 24.63 9.25
CA THR A 467 -8.56 24.45 10.00
C THR A 467 -9.49 23.41 9.37
N SER A 468 -9.30 23.10 8.10
CA SER A 468 -10.07 22.10 7.34
C SER A 468 -9.10 21.20 6.58
N PRO A 469 -9.38 19.91 6.44
CA PRO A 469 -8.55 19.03 5.61
C PRO A 469 -8.61 19.44 4.13
N SER A 470 -7.50 19.32 3.40
CA SER A 470 -7.45 19.49 1.95
C SER A 470 -6.75 18.31 1.29
N ILE A 471 -7.12 18.00 0.04
CA ILE A 471 -6.52 16.90 -0.69
C ILE A 471 -5.22 17.39 -1.33
N LEU A 472 -4.10 16.73 -1.02
CA LEU A 472 -2.82 16.95 -1.68
C LEU A 472 -2.69 16.07 -2.92
N ARG A 473 -2.94 14.79 -2.76
CA ARG A 473 -2.80 13.78 -3.83
C ARG A 473 -3.81 12.65 -3.66
N TYR A 474 -4.08 11.97 -4.75
CA TYR A 474 -4.74 10.67 -4.74
C TYR A 474 -4.05 9.71 -5.70
N LEU A 475 -4.10 8.43 -5.39
CA LEU A 475 -3.59 7.34 -6.20
C LEU A 475 -4.64 6.24 -6.25
N THR A 476 -5.03 5.84 -7.45
CA THR A 476 -5.91 4.66 -7.63
C THR A 476 -5.04 3.45 -7.93
N LEU A 477 -5.27 2.39 -7.18
CA LEU A 477 -4.59 1.11 -7.31
C LEU A 477 -5.62 0.06 -7.70
N ARG A 478 -5.35 -0.66 -8.76
CA ARG A 478 -6.18 -1.79 -9.16
C ARG A 478 -5.67 -3.06 -8.51
N VAL A 479 -6.45 -3.62 -7.57
CA VAL A 479 -6.06 -4.83 -6.82
C VAL A 479 -6.83 -6.08 -7.25
N GLY A 480 -7.81 -5.93 -8.14
CA GLY A 480 -8.55 -7.01 -8.82
C GLY A 480 -9.48 -7.82 -7.92
N GLY A 481 -10.72 -8.03 -8.36
CA GLY A 481 -11.57 -9.13 -7.91
C GLY A 481 -12.25 -9.04 -6.54
N ALA A 482 -12.31 -7.88 -5.87
CA ALA A 482 -12.90 -7.78 -4.53
C ALA A 482 -14.35 -7.29 -4.54
N THR A 483 -15.28 -8.07 -3.97
CA THR A 483 -16.70 -7.68 -3.82
C THR A 483 -17.04 -7.08 -2.45
N SER A 484 -16.18 -7.26 -1.45
CA SER A 484 -16.30 -6.60 -0.13
C SER A 484 -14.89 -6.35 0.40
N ILE A 485 -14.57 -5.11 0.70
CA ILE A 485 -13.24 -4.73 1.20
C ILE A 485 -13.42 -4.24 2.64
N GLU A 486 -12.94 -5.00 3.63
CA GLU A 486 -12.54 -4.44 4.91
C GLU A 486 -11.10 -3.96 4.77
N LEU A 487 -10.86 -2.69 5.10
CA LEU A 487 -9.61 -2.03 4.86
C LEU A 487 -9.13 -1.30 6.11
N ASN A 488 -7.87 -1.54 6.48
CA ASN A 488 -7.18 -0.84 7.54
C ASN A 488 -5.82 -0.32 7.07
N VAL A 489 -5.37 0.76 7.67
CA VAL A 489 -4.10 1.42 7.36
C VAL A 489 -3.38 1.78 8.65
N VAL A 490 -2.10 1.49 8.72
CA VAL A 490 -1.23 1.88 9.84
C VAL A 490 0.00 2.62 9.35
N LYS A 491 0.46 3.56 10.15
CA LYS A 491 1.70 4.29 9.94
C LYS A 491 2.88 3.47 10.44
N LEU A 492 3.86 3.22 9.58
CA LEU A 492 5.14 2.60 9.94
C LEU A 492 6.20 3.66 10.29
N SER A 493 6.23 4.74 9.53
CA SER A 493 7.07 5.92 9.76
C SER A 493 6.37 7.17 9.26
N ASP A 494 6.99 8.35 9.38
CA ASP A 494 6.37 9.62 8.94
C ASP A 494 6.05 9.66 7.45
N ASN A 495 6.68 8.81 6.68
CA ASN A 495 6.51 8.75 5.23
C ASN A 495 6.19 7.34 4.69
N THR A 496 5.95 6.37 5.54
CA THR A 496 5.65 5.00 5.11
C THR A 496 4.43 4.46 5.87
N VAL A 497 3.51 3.86 5.14
CA VAL A 497 2.31 3.22 5.68
C VAL A 497 2.18 1.80 5.16
N TYR A 498 1.47 0.99 5.90
CA TYR A 498 1.00 -0.32 5.47
C TYR A 498 -0.53 -0.32 5.45
N ALA A 499 -1.12 -0.71 4.33
CA ALA A 499 -2.54 -0.93 4.18
C ALA A 499 -2.81 -2.43 4.00
N SER A 500 -3.83 -2.93 4.67
CA SER A 500 -4.30 -4.31 4.51
C SER A 500 -5.79 -4.33 4.25
N TRP A 501 -6.23 -5.25 3.40
CA TRP A 501 -7.64 -5.41 3.03
C TRP A 501 -8.00 -6.87 2.82
N LEU A 502 -9.30 -7.17 2.94
CA LEU A 502 -9.84 -8.47 2.58
C LEU A 502 -10.29 -8.44 1.11
N GLY A 503 -9.68 -9.30 0.29
CA GLY A 503 -10.08 -9.51 -1.09
C GLY A 503 -11.43 -10.22 -1.18
N GLY A 504 -12.23 -9.92 -2.21
CA GLY A 504 -13.48 -10.64 -2.48
C GLY A 504 -13.22 -12.02 -3.08
N GLY A 505 -14.11 -12.99 -2.77
CA GLY A 505 -13.95 -14.37 -3.24
C GLY A 505 -12.96 -15.17 -2.36
N SER A 506 -12.35 -16.20 -2.87
CA SER A 506 -11.41 -17.07 -2.14
C SER A 506 -9.99 -16.47 -2.03
N LEU A 507 -9.85 -15.14 -2.01
CA LEU A 507 -8.55 -14.48 -2.19
C LEU A 507 -7.78 -14.16 -0.90
N GLY A 508 -8.40 -14.25 0.29
CA GLY A 508 -7.71 -14.01 1.55
C GLY A 508 -7.46 -12.52 1.85
N ALA A 509 -6.56 -12.22 2.80
CA ALA A 509 -6.11 -10.86 3.08
C ALA A 509 -4.91 -10.51 2.20
N ASP A 510 -4.94 -9.30 1.67
CA ASP A 510 -3.85 -8.70 0.91
C ASP A 510 -3.29 -7.48 1.66
N GLY A 511 -2.11 -7.04 1.30
CA GLY A 511 -1.50 -5.85 1.89
C GLY A 511 -0.60 -5.11 0.93
N LEU A 512 -0.40 -3.83 1.19
CA LEU A 512 0.44 -2.95 0.40
C LEU A 512 1.16 -1.94 1.29
N MET A 513 2.45 -1.81 1.09
CA MET A 513 3.20 -0.67 1.61
C MET A 513 3.13 0.51 0.64
N MET A 514 3.01 1.71 1.17
CA MET A 514 3.06 2.95 0.39
C MET A 514 4.05 3.90 1.05
N ARG A 515 4.87 4.56 0.23
CA ARG A 515 5.77 5.62 0.66
C ARG A 515 5.25 6.96 0.16
N ILE A 516 5.28 7.95 1.04
CA ILE A 516 4.97 9.33 0.72
C ILE A 516 6.30 10.05 0.50
N THR A 517 6.50 10.63 -0.67
CA THR A 517 7.72 11.36 -1.00
C THR A 517 7.67 12.80 -0.46
N SER A 518 8.80 13.51 -0.47
CA SER A 518 8.89 14.90 0.00
C SER A 518 8.01 15.88 -0.79
N ASP A 519 7.69 15.55 -2.02
CA ASP A 519 6.82 16.30 -2.94
C ASP A 519 5.37 15.77 -2.96
N ASP A 520 4.96 15.09 -1.89
CA ASP A 520 3.61 14.59 -1.66
C ASP A 520 3.10 13.52 -2.64
N ASN A 521 3.98 12.85 -3.38
CA ASN A 521 3.56 11.72 -4.19
C ASN A 521 3.38 10.46 -3.35
N ILE A 522 2.32 9.70 -3.65
CA ILE A 522 2.07 8.39 -3.06
C ILE A 522 2.70 7.36 -4.00
N VAL A 523 3.73 6.67 -3.53
CA VAL A 523 4.43 5.63 -4.28
C VAL A 523 4.11 4.28 -3.65
N PRO A 524 3.36 3.41 -4.35
CA PRO A 524 3.17 2.05 -3.87
C PRO A 524 4.52 1.35 -3.89
N LEU A 525 4.88 0.77 -2.76
CA LEU A 525 6.00 -0.14 -2.68
C LEU A 525 5.46 -1.53 -3.04
N PRO A 526 6.11 -2.22 -3.97
CA PRO A 526 5.57 -3.47 -4.46
C PRO A 526 5.51 -4.51 -3.34
N VAL A 527 4.30 -4.91 -3.06
CA VAL A 527 4.00 -5.99 -2.13
C VAL A 527 2.92 -6.80 -2.76
N ALA A 528 3.17 -8.04 -3.01
CA ALA A 528 2.14 -8.92 -3.50
C ALA A 528 2.34 -10.32 -2.95
N ASP A 529 2.08 -10.50 -1.67
CA ASP A 529 1.77 -11.82 -1.16
C ASP A 529 0.40 -11.79 -0.51
N LYS A 530 -0.42 -12.78 -0.84
CA LYS A 530 -1.62 -13.07 -0.07
C LYS A 530 -1.17 -13.38 1.34
N LEU A 531 -1.46 -12.48 2.27
CA LEU A 531 -1.02 -12.56 3.65
C LEU A 531 -1.62 -13.78 4.36
N GLU A 532 -2.83 -14.15 3.96
CA GLU A 532 -3.53 -15.32 4.49
C GLU A 532 -4.55 -15.81 3.46
N SER A 533 -4.30 -16.96 2.84
CA SER A 533 -5.22 -17.57 1.86
C SER A 533 -6.43 -18.25 2.48
N SER A 534 -6.44 -18.40 3.81
CA SER A 534 -7.48 -19.11 4.56
C SER A 534 -8.45 -18.18 5.28
N ILE A 535 -8.43 -16.85 5.01
CA ILE A 535 -9.39 -15.92 5.61
C ILE A 535 -10.76 -16.08 4.94
N GLU A 536 -11.80 -16.08 5.76
CA GLU A 536 -13.17 -16.12 5.25
C GLU A 536 -13.55 -14.81 4.57
N THR A 537 -13.98 -14.91 3.31
CA THR A 537 -14.21 -13.76 2.43
C THR A 537 -15.61 -13.18 2.50
N SER A 538 -16.57 -13.91 3.05
CA SER A 538 -17.99 -13.51 3.01
C SER A 538 -18.39 -12.54 4.13
N ASN A 539 -17.71 -12.56 5.28
CA ASN A 539 -17.93 -11.68 6.44
C ASN A 539 -16.62 -11.55 7.25
N GLY A 540 -15.50 -11.37 6.57
CA GLY A 540 -14.20 -11.27 7.22
C GLY A 540 -14.08 -9.99 8.05
N TYR A 541 -13.45 -10.10 9.20
CA TYR A 541 -13.04 -8.98 10.05
C TYR A 541 -11.53 -8.95 10.10
N LEU A 542 -10.97 -7.78 9.87
CA LEU A 542 -9.54 -7.53 9.84
C LEU A 542 -9.21 -6.29 10.65
N ASP A 543 -8.22 -6.38 11.51
CA ASP A 543 -7.57 -5.20 12.08
C ASP A 543 -6.06 -5.40 12.16
N ILE A 544 -5.31 -4.29 12.16
CA ILE A 544 -3.85 -4.29 12.12
C ILE A 544 -3.29 -3.28 13.14
N ALA A 545 -2.14 -3.64 13.72
CA ALA A 545 -1.40 -2.75 14.61
C ALA A 545 0.11 -2.84 14.32
N VAL A 546 0.83 -1.75 14.50
CA VAL A 546 2.28 -1.66 14.24
C VAL A 546 3.04 -2.14 15.45
N LEU A 547 3.85 -3.18 15.31
CA LEU A 547 4.80 -3.63 16.33
C LEU A 547 6.05 -2.75 16.33
N ASP A 548 6.63 -2.56 15.14
CA ASP A 548 7.76 -1.67 14.89
C ASP A 548 7.79 -1.22 13.41
N SER A 549 8.86 -0.57 12.96
CA SER A 549 8.98 -0.09 11.58
C SER A 549 8.99 -1.19 10.51
N THR A 550 9.20 -2.45 10.92
CA THR A 550 9.35 -3.62 10.05
C THR A 550 8.36 -4.75 10.36
N HIS A 551 7.58 -4.63 11.41
CA HIS A 551 6.61 -5.66 11.79
C HIS A 551 5.23 -5.09 12.07
N VAL A 552 4.22 -5.78 11.56
CA VAL A 552 2.81 -5.48 11.77
C VAL A 552 2.10 -6.71 12.34
N LEU A 553 1.32 -6.52 13.38
CA LEU A 553 0.38 -7.52 13.87
C LEU A 553 -0.91 -7.43 13.08
N GLN A 554 -1.28 -8.50 12.42
CA GLN A 554 -2.57 -8.66 11.75
C GLN A 554 -3.46 -9.57 12.58
N MET A 555 -4.66 -9.10 12.89
CA MET A 555 -5.72 -9.87 13.51
C MET A 555 -6.83 -10.08 12.52
N CYS A 556 -7.26 -11.31 12.30
CA CYS A 556 -8.26 -11.63 11.31
C CYS A 556 -9.17 -12.80 11.73
N ARG A 557 -10.32 -12.88 11.10
CA ARG A 557 -11.19 -14.04 11.13
C ARG A 557 -10.80 -14.98 9.98
N ASN A 558 -10.34 -16.19 10.32
CA ASN A 558 -9.92 -17.17 9.31
C ASN A 558 -11.12 -17.95 8.70
N SER A 559 -10.84 -18.80 7.73
CA SER A 559 -11.85 -19.61 7.02
C SER A 559 -12.66 -20.55 7.91
N SER A 560 -12.16 -20.89 9.09
CA SER A 560 -12.88 -21.65 10.13
C SER A 560 -13.70 -20.74 11.06
N SER A 561 -13.79 -19.45 10.77
CA SER A 561 -14.43 -18.42 11.60
C SER A 561 -13.68 -18.10 12.91
N TYR A 562 -12.48 -18.60 13.10
CA TYR A 562 -11.68 -18.41 14.30
C TYR A 562 -10.93 -17.08 14.29
N LEU A 563 -10.71 -16.50 15.46
CA LEU A 563 -9.77 -15.37 15.60
C LEU A 563 -8.34 -15.87 15.46
N SER A 564 -7.62 -15.32 14.52
CA SER A 564 -6.22 -15.64 14.28
C SER A 564 -5.35 -14.39 14.35
N ALA A 565 -4.15 -14.55 14.90
CA ALA A 565 -3.11 -13.53 14.92
C ALA A 565 -1.93 -13.95 14.03
N LYS A 566 -1.42 -13.02 13.26
CA LYS A 566 -0.22 -13.20 12.44
C LYS A 566 0.67 -11.98 12.53
N VAL A 567 1.95 -12.21 12.72
CA VAL A 567 2.95 -11.14 12.57
C VAL A 567 3.47 -11.16 11.14
N ILE A 568 3.42 -10.01 10.51
CA ILE A 568 3.89 -9.78 9.16
C ILE A 568 5.20 -9.02 9.27
N GLU A 569 6.27 -9.61 8.78
CA GLU A 569 7.56 -8.93 8.63
C GLU A 569 7.59 -8.19 7.31
N LEU A 570 7.77 -6.88 7.39
CA LEU A 570 7.89 -5.99 6.24
C LEU A 570 9.37 -5.89 5.88
N ALA A 571 9.78 -6.41 4.74
CA ALA A 571 11.16 -6.25 4.29
C ALA A 571 11.46 -4.76 4.07
N ALA A 572 12.57 -4.28 4.64
CA ALA A 572 13.01 -2.89 4.57
C ALA A 572 13.51 -2.50 3.15
#